data_5ab40a2a90bb4643ec5b2c9937a3e859
#
_entry.id   5ab40a2a90bb4643ec5b2c9937a3e859
#
_cell.length_a   1.000
_cell.length_b   1.000
_cell.length_c   1.000
_cell.angle_alpha   90.00
_cell.angle_beta   90.00
_cell.angle_gamma   90.00
#
_symmetry.space_group_name_H-M   'P 1'
#
loop_
_entity.id
_entity.type
_entity.pdbx_description
1 polymer ?
#
loop_
_entity_poly.entity_id
_entity_poly.type
_entity_poly.pdbx_seq_one_letter_code
_entity_poly.pdbx_strand_id
1 'polypeptide(L)'
;MRRLVPWRWQEKPTGVALIRFIPVMCVFLLLLRVGAGPLHISLPEALPASWWRVGPQNLSRAQVLSQLQRDSEQHLVIVRYSAAHYLNIEWVYNSADIDNSKVIWARDMPEAQNEELVRHFKDRRVWLLDPDEVPPKLSSYHEDRWSQ
;
A
#
# COMPACT_ATOMS: atom_id res chain seq x y z
N MET A 1 -27.02 12.12 -17.16
CA MET A 1 -27.90 12.94 -16.31
C MET A 1 -29.24 13.34 -16.94
N ARG A 2 -29.36 13.47 -18.26
CA ARG A 2 -30.61 13.86 -18.95
C ARG A 2 -31.81 12.90 -18.73
N ARG A 3 -31.59 11.64 -18.34
CA ARG A 3 -32.65 10.62 -18.14
C ARG A 3 -33.34 10.67 -16.76
N LEU A 4 -32.78 11.39 -15.78
CA LEU A 4 -33.36 11.49 -14.42
C LEU A 4 -34.34 12.65 -14.27
N VAL A 5 -34.28 13.64 -15.14
CA VAL A 5 -35.13 14.84 -15.08
C VAL A 5 -36.63 14.53 -15.17
N PRO A 6 -37.11 13.58 -16.04
CA PRO A 6 -38.53 13.27 -16.15
C PRO A 6 -39.05 12.30 -15.08
N TRP A 7 -38.23 11.82 -14.16
CA TRP A 7 -38.66 10.85 -13.17
C TRP A 7 -39.55 11.49 -12.09
N ARG A 8 -40.75 11.00 -11.96
CA ARG A 8 -41.75 11.47 -11.00
C ARG A 8 -42.22 10.32 -10.09
N TRP A 9 -42.24 10.55 -8.80
CA TRP A 9 -42.78 9.63 -7.82
C TRP A 9 -43.96 10.33 -7.10
N GLN A 10 -45.13 9.71 -7.10
CA GLN A 10 -46.35 10.29 -6.48
C GLN A 10 -46.60 11.75 -6.93
N GLU A 11 -46.52 12.00 -8.25
CA GLU A 11 -46.71 13.32 -8.88
C GLU A 11 -45.67 14.40 -8.53
N LYS A 12 -44.72 14.12 -7.65
CA LYS A 12 -43.64 15.08 -7.30
C LYS A 12 -42.44 14.94 -8.25
N PRO A 13 -41.80 16.04 -8.63
CA PRO A 13 -40.61 16.02 -9.55
C PRO A 13 -39.36 15.55 -8.82
N THR A 14 -39.32 14.27 -8.44
CA THR A 14 -38.22 13.67 -7.67
C THR A 14 -36.90 13.66 -8.42
N GLY A 15 -36.95 13.57 -9.75
CA GLY A 15 -35.76 13.60 -10.58
C GLY A 15 -34.97 14.91 -10.48
N VAL A 16 -35.66 16.04 -10.40
CA VAL A 16 -35.02 17.36 -10.26
C VAL A 16 -34.44 17.52 -8.84
N ALA A 17 -35.15 17.03 -7.83
CA ALA A 17 -34.66 17.05 -6.45
C ALA A 17 -33.39 16.21 -6.32
N LEU A 18 -33.36 15.01 -6.92
CA LEU A 18 -32.18 14.11 -6.90
C LEU A 18 -30.94 14.76 -7.57
N ILE A 19 -31.15 15.38 -8.75
CA ILE A 19 -30.06 16.04 -9.49
C ILE A 19 -29.46 17.19 -8.69
N ARG A 20 -30.24 17.88 -7.87
CA ARG A 20 -29.76 18.96 -7.01
C ARG A 20 -29.16 18.45 -5.72
N PHE A 21 -29.74 17.40 -5.14
CA PHE A 21 -29.32 16.84 -3.84
C PHE A 21 -28.01 16.06 -3.93
N ILE A 22 -27.81 15.24 -4.98
CA ILE A 22 -26.61 14.43 -5.14
C ILE A 22 -25.31 15.26 -5.10
N PRO A 23 -25.13 16.32 -5.91
CA PRO A 23 -23.90 17.10 -5.86
C PRO A 23 -23.68 17.80 -4.51
N VAL A 24 -24.73 18.29 -3.88
CA VAL A 24 -24.65 18.91 -2.55
C VAL A 24 -24.19 17.90 -1.52
N MET A 25 -24.76 16.70 -1.53
CA MET A 25 -24.37 15.62 -0.63
C MET A 25 -22.93 15.17 -0.88
N CYS A 26 -22.51 15.06 -2.15
CA CYS A 26 -21.12 14.73 -2.49
C CYS A 26 -20.12 15.77 -1.95
N VAL A 27 -20.43 17.06 -2.11
CA VAL A 27 -19.61 18.16 -1.56
C VAL A 27 -19.58 18.11 -0.03
N PHE A 28 -20.72 17.88 0.61
CA PHE A 28 -20.80 17.76 2.06
C PHE A 28 -19.95 16.60 2.59
N LEU A 29 -20.06 15.40 1.99
CA LEU A 29 -19.27 14.25 2.36
C LEU A 29 -17.76 14.49 2.14
N LEU A 30 -17.40 15.20 1.07
CA LEU A 30 -16.01 15.58 0.80
C LEU A 30 -15.47 16.52 1.87
N LEU A 31 -16.24 17.56 2.23
CA LEU A 31 -15.87 18.52 3.28
C LEU A 31 -15.75 17.84 4.65
N LEU A 32 -16.70 16.94 4.97
CA LEU A 32 -16.68 16.17 6.20
C LEU A 32 -15.43 15.28 6.28
N ARG A 33 -15.05 14.68 5.15
CA ARG A 33 -13.87 13.84 5.06
C ARG A 33 -12.56 14.64 5.16
N VAL A 34 -12.48 15.80 4.51
CA VAL A 34 -11.31 16.69 4.60
C VAL A 34 -11.16 17.25 5.99
N GLY A 35 -12.27 17.61 6.63
CA GLY A 35 -12.29 18.16 8.00
C GLY A 35 -12.05 17.11 9.09
N ALA A 36 -12.30 15.83 8.84
CA ALA A 36 -12.13 14.77 9.84
C ALA A 36 -10.69 14.62 10.32
N GLY A 37 -9.71 14.81 9.42
CA GLY A 37 -8.29 14.73 9.75
C GLY A 37 -7.87 15.76 10.81
N PRO A 38 -8.01 17.06 10.57
CA PRO A 38 -7.63 18.09 11.53
C PRO A 38 -8.49 18.10 12.81
N LEU A 39 -9.72 17.58 12.73
CA LEU A 39 -10.62 17.48 13.89
C LEU A 39 -10.42 16.19 14.70
N HIS A 40 -9.48 15.33 14.34
CA HIS A 40 -9.20 14.04 14.99
C HIS A 40 -10.46 13.14 15.14
N ILE A 41 -11.41 13.27 14.22
CA ILE A 41 -12.62 12.44 14.22
C ILE A 41 -12.24 11.08 13.64
N SER A 42 -12.29 10.04 14.48
CA SER A 42 -12.12 8.65 14.06
C SER A 42 -13.33 8.22 13.24
N LEU A 43 -13.22 8.28 11.90
CA LEU A 43 -14.25 7.70 11.04
C LEU A 43 -14.13 6.17 11.09
N PRO A 44 -15.28 5.44 11.09
CA PRO A 44 -15.26 3.98 11.11
C PRO A 44 -14.38 3.44 9.98
N GLU A 45 -13.50 2.49 10.27
CA GLU A 45 -12.66 1.80 9.30
C GLU A 45 -13.44 1.04 8.22
N ALA A 46 -14.73 0.84 8.45
CA ALA A 46 -15.66 0.18 7.52
C ALA A 46 -15.90 0.93 6.20
N LEU A 47 -15.46 2.18 6.09
CA LEU A 47 -15.48 2.87 4.79
C LEU A 47 -14.34 2.30 3.95
N PRO A 48 -14.63 1.66 2.80
CA PRO A 48 -13.61 1.06 1.97
C PRO A 48 -12.52 2.10 1.69
N ALA A 49 -11.27 1.66 1.85
CA ALA A 49 -10.11 2.51 1.59
C ALA A 49 -10.28 3.10 0.19
N SER A 50 -10.58 4.40 0.15
CA SER A 50 -10.78 5.07 -1.14
C SER A 50 -9.47 5.00 -1.93
N TRP A 51 -9.59 4.81 -3.23
CA TRP A 51 -8.47 4.66 -4.17
C TRP A 51 -7.40 5.78 -4.10
N TRP A 52 -7.73 6.92 -3.48
CA TRP A 52 -6.79 8.03 -3.23
C TRP A 52 -6.15 7.99 -1.82
N ARG A 53 -6.56 7.07 -0.95
CA ARG A 53 -5.95 6.93 0.37
C ARG A 53 -4.76 6.00 0.24
N VAL A 54 -3.57 6.57 0.34
CA VAL A 54 -2.36 5.79 0.51
C VAL A 54 -2.49 5.06 1.85
N GLY A 55 -2.62 3.74 1.81
CA GLY A 55 -2.68 2.92 3.02
C GLY A 55 -1.39 3.07 3.85
N PRO A 56 -1.46 2.87 5.18
CA PRO A 56 -0.27 2.96 6.03
C PRO A 56 0.86 2.02 5.54
N GLN A 57 0.54 0.87 4.97
CA GLN A 57 1.52 -0.06 4.40
C GLN A 57 2.29 0.52 3.20
N ASN A 58 1.63 1.30 2.34
CA ASN A 58 2.30 1.97 1.23
C ASN A 58 3.26 3.07 1.72
N LEU A 59 2.89 3.77 2.80
CA LEU A 59 3.79 4.73 3.46
C LEU A 59 4.98 4.01 4.07
N SER A 60 4.76 2.88 4.74
CA SER A 60 5.82 2.07 5.35
C SER A 60 6.81 1.55 4.29
N ARG A 61 6.32 1.05 3.16
CA ARG A 61 7.17 0.66 2.04
C ARG A 61 8.01 1.83 1.51
N ALA A 62 7.38 3.00 1.33
CA ALA A 62 8.08 4.19 0.87
C ALA A 62 9.17 4.65 1.88
N GLN A 63 8.92 4.51 3.18
CA GLN A 63 9.89 4.80 4.24
C GLN A 63 11.09 3.85 4.18
N VAL A 64 10.86 2.53 4.10
CA VAL A 64 11.93 1.54 3.94
C VAL A 64 12.73 1.80 2.68
N LEU A 65 12.07 2.04 1.54
CA LEU A 65 12.73 2.37 0.29
C LEU A 65 13.59 3.63 0.43
N SER A 66 13.06 4.70 1.04
CA SER A 66 13.81 5.95 1.23
C SER A 66 15.02 5.78 2.14
N GLN A 67 14.94 4.90 3.14
CA GLN A 67 16.05 4.55 4.01
C GLN A 67 17.16 3.85 3.22
N LEU A 68 16.82 2.82 2.45
CA LEU A 68 17.77 2.07 1.64
C LEU A 68 18.37 2.90 0.49
N GLN A 69 17.62 3.86 -0.04
CA GLN A 69 18.12 4.76 -1.09
C GLN A 69 19.14 5.79 -0.60
N ARG A 70 19.19 6.08 0.70
CA ARG A 70 20.18 7.01 1.28
C ARG A 70 21.55 6.39 1.42
N ASP A 71 21.61 5.07 1.54
CA ASP A 71 22.86 4.32 1.58
C ASP A 71 23.57 4.38 0.21
N SER A 72 24.89 4.26 0.18
CA SER A 72 25.66 4.20 -1.07
C SER A 72 25.62 2.83 -1.74
N GLU A 73 25.28 1.79 -0.99
CA GLU A 73 25.26 0.40 -1.45
C GLU A 73 24.02 0.06 -2.29
N GLN A 74 24.10 -1.04 -3.02
CA GLN A 74 22.95 -1.67 -3.66
C GLN A 74 22.35 -2.72 -2.72
N HIS A 75 21.03 -2.87 -2.75
CA HIS A 75 20.31 -3.71 -1.81
C HIS A 75 19.44 -4.75 -2.50
N LEU A 76 19.37 -5.93 -1.89
CA LEU A 76 18.39 -6.97 -2.18
C LEU A 76 17.52 -7.15 -0.94
N VAL A 77 16.21 -6.97 -1.06
CA VAL A 77 15.25 -7.11 0.04
C VAL A 77 14.41 -8.35 -0.22
N ILE A 78 14.54 -9.35 0.62
CA ILE A 78 13.71 -10.56 0.61
C ILE A 78 12.52 -10.31 1.53
N VAL A 79 11.32 -10.37 0.98
CA VAL A 79 10.07 -10.06 1.67
C VAL A 79 9.39 -11.34 2.11
N ARG A 80 9.28 -11.53 3.42
CA ARG A 80 8.66 -12.70 4.05
C ARG A 80 7.25 -12.34 4.51
N TYR A 81 6.25 -12.83 3.80
CA TYR A 81 4.85 -12.63 4.16
C TYR A 81 4.38 -13.66 5.18
N SER A 82 3.60 -13.21 6.15
CA SER A 82 2.92 -14.10 7.08
C SER A 82 1.76 -14.85 6.42
N ALA A 83 1.30 -15.94 7.02
CA ALA A 83 0.13 -16.67 6.54
C ALA A 83 -1.17 -15.84 6.55
N ALA A 84 -1.22 -14.77 7.34
CA ALA A 84 -2.34 -13.85 7.46
C ALA A 84 -2.22 -12.61 6.55
N HIS A 85 -1.21 -12.58 5.69
CA HIS A 85 -0.96 -11.45 4.80
C HIS A 85 -2.13 -11.19 3.84
N TYR A 86 -2.51 -9.92 3.69
CA TYR A 86 -3.54 -9.51 2.74
C TYR A 86 -2.98 -9.52 1.31
N LEU A 87 -3.49 -10.39 0.45
CA LEU A 87 -3.03 -10.61 -0.93
C LEU A 87 -3.05 -9.37 -1.83
N ASN A 88 -3.82 -8.35 -1.48
CA ASN A 88 -3.90 -7.09 -2.21
C ASN A 88 -2.86 -6.05 -1.75
N ILE A 89 -2.03 -6.38 -0.78
CA ILE A 89 -0.95 -5.52 -0.27
C ILE A 89 0.39 -6.13 -0.69
N GLU A 90 0.79 -5.89 -1.93
CA GLU A 90 2.07 -6.41 -2.43
C GLU A 90 3.21 -5.42 -2.16
N TRP A 91 4.33 -5.91 -1.67
CA TRP A 91 5.56 -5.14 -1.44
C TRP A 91 6.58 -5.33 -2.56
N VAL A 92 6.51 -6.45 -3.29
CA VAL A 92 7.47 -6.80 -4.32
C VAL A 92 7.13 -6.09 -5.63
N TYR A 93 7.61 -4.87 -5.77
CA TYR A 93 7.54 -4.08 -6.99
C TYR A 93 8.94 -3.65 -7.40
N ASN A 94 9.36 -4.07 -8.58
CA ASN A 94 10.64 -3.70 -9.17
C ASN A 94 10.44 -2.76 -10.36
N SER A 95 11.47 -1.99 -10.69
CA SER A 95 11.53 -1.25 -11.94
C SER A 95 11.70 -2.21 -13.12
N ALA A 96 11.47 -1.74 -14.34
CA ALA A 96 11.69 -2.54 -15.55
C ALA A 96 13.15 -2.98 -15.71
N ASP A 97 14.09 -2.15 -15.28
CA ASP A 97 15.52 -2.45 -15.24
C ASP A 97 15.90 -2.91 -13.82
N ILE A 98 15.74 -4.20 -13.57
CA ILE A 98 15.95 -4.80 -12.25
C ILE A 98 17.43 -4.76 -11.90
N ASP A 99 18.30 -5.13 -12.83
CA ASP A 99 19.74 -5.33 -12.58
C ASP A 99 20.45 -4.03 -12.19
N ASN A 100 20.03 -2.91 -12.76
CA ASN A 100 20.58 -1.59 -12.43
C ASN A 100 19.84 -0.88 -11.28
N SER A 101 18.75 -1.45 -10.77
CA SER A 101 18.01 -0.86 -9.67
C SER A 101 18.83 -0.85 -8.39
N LYS A 102 18.77 0.27 -7.65
CA LYS A 102 19.46 0.39 -6.35
C LYS A 102 18.89 -0.56 -5.30
N VAL A 103 17.59 -0.82 -5.33
CA VAL A 103 16.89 -1.72 -4.42
C VAL A 103 16.08 -2.70 -5.24
N ILE A 104 16.34 -3.99 -5.06
CA ILE A 104 15.60 -5.10 -5.65
C ILE A 104 14.74 -5.73 -4.56
N TRP A 105 13.48 -6.00 -4.88
CA TRP A 105 12.54 -6.67 -4.00
C TRP A 105 12.27 -8.08 -4.52
N ALA A 106 12.39 -9.08 -3.67
CA ALA A 106 12.10 -10.47 -4.00
C ALA A 106 11.21 -11.08 -2.93
N ARG A 107 10.39 -12.04 -3.29
CA ARG A 107 9.64 -12.84 -2.31
C ARG A 107 10.57 -13.84 -1.63
N ASP A 108 10.33 -14.08 -0.35
CA ASP A 108 10.95 -15.18 0.37
C ASP A 108 10.51 -16.52 -0.26
N MET A 109 11.46 -17.35 -0.58
CA MET A 109 11.33 -18.64 -1.23
C MET A 109 12.01 -19.72 -0.38
N PRO A 110 11.83 -21.02 -0.71
CA PRO A 110 12.60 -22.08 -0.09
C PRO A 110 14.11 -21.80 -0.15
N GLU A 111 14.83 -22.26 0.86
CA GLU A 111 16.23 -21.93 1.12
C GLU A 111 17.16 -22.01 -0.11
N ALA A 112 17.09 -23.11 -0.85
CA ALA A 112 17.93 -23.31 -2.03
C ALA A 112 17.72 -22.21 -3.10
N GLN A 113 16.49 -21.72 -3.26
CA GLN A 113 16.16 -20.67 -4.23
C GLN A 113 16.62 -19.30 -3.74
N ASN A 114 16.48 -19.03 -2.44
CA ASN A 114 17.00 -17.79 -1.84
C ASN A 114 18.53 -17.73 -1.94
N GLU A 115 19.23 -18.86 -1.74
CA GLU A 115 20.68 -18.92 -1.89
C GLU A 115 21.12 -18.66 -3.34
N GLU A 116 20.38 -19.19 -4.32
CA GLU A 116 20.63 -18.92 -5.73
C GLU A 116 20.43 -17.44 -6.03
N LEU A 117 19.37 -16.82 -5.53
CA LEU A 117 19.10 -15.40 -5.67
C LEU A 117 20.20 -14.54 -5.06
N VAL A 118 20.61 -14.85 -3.84
CA VAL A 118 21.71 -14.14 -3.14
C VAL A 118 23.03 -14.30 -3.90
N ARG A 119 23.29 -15.48 -4.44
CA ARG A 119 24.49 -15.73 -5.25
C ARG A 119 24.47 -14.97 -6.57
N HIS A 120 23.30 -14.81 -7.18
CA HIS A 120 23.13 -14.02 -8.39
C HIS A 120 23.44 -12.54 -8.15
N PHE A 121 22.93 -12.00 -7.04
CA PHE A 121 23.10 -10.60 -6.63
C PHE A 121 24.17 -10.44 -5.53
N LYS A 122 25.31 -11.11 -5.67
CA LYS A 122 26.39 -11.20 -4.65
C LYS A 122 26.96 -9.85 -4.20
N ASP A 123 26.89 -8.83 -5.06
CA ASP A 123 27.42 -7.49 -4.78
C ASP A 123 26.43 -6.58 -4.04
N ARG A 124 25.27 -7.13 -3.64
CA ARG A 124 24.22 -6.40 -2.94
C ARG A 124 24.16 -6.79 -1.47
N ARG A 125 23.86 -5.83 -0.63
CA ARG A 125 23.54 -6.09 0.77
C ARG A 125 22.16 -6.71 0.88
N VAL A 126 22.08 -7.87 1.54
CA VAL A 126 20.83 -8.64 1.60
C VAL A 126 20.09 -8.38 2.91
N TRP A 127 18.82 -8.06 2.78
CA TRP A 127 17.90 -7.77 3.88
C TRP A 127 16.73 -8.74 3.89
N LEU A 128 16.22 -9.03 5.08
CA LEU A 128 14.94 -9.70 5.28
C LEU A 128 13.94 -8.67 5.79
N LEU A 129 12.78 -8.61 5.16
CA LEU A 129 11.69 -7.72 5.55
C LEU A 129 10.45 -8.53 5.91
N ASP A 130 9.94 -8.29 7.11
CA ASP A 130 8.65 -8.77 7.58
C ASP A 130 7.63 -7.62 7.52
N PRO A 131 6.84 -7.52 6.45
CA PRO A 131 5.97 -6.36 6.20
C PRO A 131 4.71 -6.34 7.07
N ASP A 132 4.34 -7.49 7.64
CA ASP A 132 3.13 -7.67 8.45
C ASP A 132 3.34 -7.29 9.92
N GLU A 133 4.57 -7.04 10.34
CA GLU A 133 4.87 -6.48 11.66
C GLU A 133 4.55 -4.98 11.69
N VAL A 134 4.24 -4.45 12.87
CA VAL A 134 3.92 -3.04 13.07
C VAL A 134 4.86 -2.45 14.13
N PRO A 135 5.83 -1.63 13.74
CA PRO A 135 6.22 -1.25 12.37
C PRO A 135 6.86 -2.42 11.59
N PRO A 136 6.89 -2.39 10.25
CA PRO A 136 7.57 -3.41 9.45
C PRO A 136 9.02 -3.59 9.87
N LYS A 137 9.43 -4.85 10.06
CA LYS A 137 10.76 -5.18 10.56
C LYS A 137 11.72 -5.42 9.39
N LEU A 138 12.77 -4.63 9.32
CA LEU A 138 13.87 -4.81 8.38
C LEU A 138 15.11 -5.29 9.16
N SER A 139 15.61 -6.46 8.82
CA SER A 139 16.77 -7.10 9.47
C SER A 139 17.81 -7.56 8.44
N SER A 140 19.04 -7.80 8.89
CA SER A 140 20.07 -8.41 8.04
C SER A 140 19.70 -9.86 7.76
N TYR A 141 19.71 -10.27 6.48
CA TYR A 141 19.35 -11.63 6.08
C TYR A 141 20.20 -12.73 6.74
N HIS A 142 21.45 -12.45 7.03
CA HIS A 142 22.35 -13.41 7.67
C HIS A 142 22.16 -13.53 9.17
N GLU A 143 21.74 -12.46 9.87
CA GLU A 143 21.57 -12.48 11.33
C GLU A 143 20.30 -13.21 11.76
N ASP A 144 19.18 -13.03 11.04
CA ASP A 144 17.90 -13.66 11.41
C ASP A 144 17.87 -15.17 11.11
N ARG A 145 18.74 -15.68 10.27
CA ARG A 145 18.80 -17.11 9.92
C ARG A 145 19.43 -17.98 11.02
N TRP A 146 20.30 -17.39 11.83
CA TRP A 146 20.98 -18.11 12.90
C TRP A 146 20.31 -17.96 14.26
N SER A 147 19.22 -17.19 14.33
CA SER A 147 18.45 -16.93 15.57
C SER A 147 17.19 -17.78 15.72
N GLN A 148 16.92 -18.69 14.80
CA GLN A 148 15.83 -19.67 14.86
C GLN A 148 16.40 -21.07 15.05
#